data_3a2d4953cfaceb7c46a747fb7aa4792e
#
_entry.id   3a2d4953cfaceb7c46a747fb7aa4792e
#
_cell.length_a   1.000
_cell.length_b   1.000
_cell.length_c   1.000
_cell.angle_alpha   90.00
_cell.angle_beta   90.00
_cell.angle_gamma   90.00
#
_symmetry.space_group_name_H-M   'P 1'
#
loop_
_entity.id
_entity.type
_entity.pdbx_description
1 polymer ?
#
loop_
_entity_poly.entity_id
_entity_poly.type
_entity_poly.pdbx_seq_one_letter_code
_entity_poly.pdbx_strand_id
1 'polypeptide(L)'
;MEPEKPSLDLLRQLSDRHVLGALVDEPELTRAQIATRSGLSKPTVGESVRRLLEVGALRDTGERTGGRGRAGTLYALAEDTGVALAVGVGPDGVRAEVVDVHGRVLAEAVEEVALPTTPEVLAAAIPRVAAGAASSARGTVRLAVVSAADPVDRASGALVHLPDAPFLVGDLAPVPLLAGLVVGEVAVDNDVNWAARAELAAGAPPDVAYLYLDRGLGCAVVADGQVLRGAHGLAGEVAHLVTTGPDGRAVPFTDLFAALGLREPGSTAVDTAAVLHLAGSTDAADRTRLEALAVGVAGVLAALVALADPAEVVLGGAWGSHPALVERVGEVFGRMPRHVPVRPPEVTEHPALVGARQEALRRLRELVVSGGAHG
;
A
#
# COMPACT_ATOMS: atom_id res chain seq x y z
N MET A 1 -24.94 -7.88 -36.83
CA MET A 1 -25.45 -7.87 -35.45
C MET A 1 -25.55 -6.41 -35.05
N GLU A 2 -26.74 -5.85 -35.06
CA GLU A 2 -26.92 -4.45 -34.59
C GLU A 2 -26.61 -4.37 -33.11
N PRO A 3 -25.88 -3.35 -32.61
CA PRO A 3 -25.64 -3.17 -31.21
C PRO A 3 -26.99 -2.94 -30.50
N GLU A 4 -27.30 -3.80 -29.55
CA GLU A 4 -28.46 -3.69 -28.69
C GLU A 4 -28.44 -2.32 -27.98
N LYS A 5 -29.51 -1.53 -28.12
CA LYS A 5 -29.61 -0.22 -27.51
C LYS A 5 -29.59 -0.39 -25.98
N PRO A 6 -28.70 0.34 -25.24
CA PRO A 6 -28.68 0.26 -23.80
C PRO A 6 -30.04 0.60 -23.20
N SER A 7 -30.45 -0.16 -22.18
CA SER A 7 -31.72 0.10 -21.50
C SER A 7 -31.70 1.51 -20.84
N LEU A 8 -32.89 2.13 -20.70
CA LEU A 8 -33.00 3.43 -20.03
C LEU A 8 -32.42 3.41 -18.62
N ASP A 9 -32.51 2.27 -17.92
CA ASP A 9 -31.97 2.14 -16.57
C ASP A 9 -30.44 2.09 -16.57
N LEU A 10 -29.81 1.47 -17.57
CA LEU A 10 -28.35 1.51 -17.74
C LEU A 10 -27.87 2.94 -18.00
N LEU A 11 -28.57 3.70 -18.83
CA LEU A 11 -28.23 5.11 -19.09
C LEU A 11 -28.37 5.99 -17.83
N ARG A 12 -29.39 5.72 -17.00
CA ARG A 12 -29.58 6.40 -15.71
C ARG A 12 -28.44 6.08 -14.74
N GLN A 13 -28.10 4.80 -14.59
CA GLN A 13 -26.98 4.35 -13.76
C GLN A 13 -25.65 4.97 -14.20
N LEU A 14 -25.37 5.03 -15.49
CA LEU A 14 -24.17 5.67 -16.03
C LEU A 14 -24.15 7.17 -15.69
N SER A 15 -25.29 7.87 -15.84
CA SER A 15 -25.38 9.28 -15.49
C SER A 15 -25.17 9.52 -13.99
N ASP A 16 -25.73 8.67 -13.14
CA ASP A 16 -25.58 8.74 -11.69
C ASP A 16 -24.13 8.51 -11.28
N ARG A 17 -23.44 7.53 -11.88
CA ARG A 17 -21.99 7.29 -11.68
C ARG A 17 -21.14 8.52 -12.02
N HIS A 18 -21.44 9.21 -13.13
CA HIS A 18 -20.70 10.41 -13.50
C HIS A 18 -20.93 11.57 -12.51
N VAL A 19 -22.15 11.70 -11.97
CA VAL A 19 -22.46 12.71 -10.96
C VAL A 19 -21.76 12.40 -9.65
N LEU A 20 -21.80 11.14 -9.19
CA LEU A 20 -21.10 10.69 -7.98
C LEU A 20 -19.57 10.83 -8.14
N GLY A 21 -19.00 10.44 -9.28
CA GLY A 21 -17.58 10.62 -9.57
C GLY A 21 -17.13 12.07 -9.46
N ALA A 22 -17.91 13.02 -10.01
CA ALA A 22 -17.60 14.43 -9.89
C ALA A 22 -17.56 14.91 -8.43
N LEU A 23 -18.43 14.37 -7.56
CA LEU A 23 -18.50 14.71 -6.13
C LEU A 23 -17.51 13.90 -5.26
N VAL A 24 -16.98 12.79 -5.73
CA VAL A 24 -15.83 12.09 -5.15
C VAL A 24 -14.56 12.91 -5.31
N ASP A 25 -14.40 13.56 -6.47
CA ASP A 25 -13.22 14.38 -6.76
C ASP A 25 -13.29 15.76 -6.07
N GLU A 26 -14.47 16.33 -5.92
CA GLU A 26 -14.69 17.62 -5.27
C GLU A 26 -15.81 17.52 -4.25
N PRO A 27 -15.58 17.93 -3.00
CA PRO A 27 -16.53 17.73 -1.90
C PRO A 27 -17.90 18.38 -2.12
N GLU A 28 -17.94 19.52 -2.81
CA GLU A 28 -19.16 20.30 -3.02
C GLU A 28 -19.21 20.92 -4.40
N LEU A 29 -20.26 20.66 -5.15
CA LEU A 29 -20.46 21.17 -6.50
C LEU A 29 -21.90 21.64 -6.74
N THR A 30 -22.05 22.69 -7.53
CA THR A 30 -23.34 23.05 -8.13
C THR A 30 -23.65 22.12 -9.32
N ARG A 31 -24.95 22.03 -9.70
CA ARG A 31 -25.37 21.29 -10.92
C ARG A 31 -24.62 21.73 -12.18
N ALA A 32 -24.30 23.02 -12.28
CA ALA A 32 -23.54 23.54 -13.41
C ALA A 32 -22.10 23.06 -13.43
N GLN A 33 -21.44 23.02 -12.27
CA GLN A 33 -20.08 22.50 -12.14
C GLN A 33 -20.03 20.98 -12.37
N ILE A 34 -21.02 20.23 -11.84
CA ILE A 34 -21.17 18.80 -12.11
C ILE A 34 -21.31 18.56 -13.62
N ALA A 35 -22.17 19.33 -14.32
CA ALA A 35 -22.33 19.20 -15.76
C ALA A 35 -21.04 19.45 -16.53
N THR A 36 -20.27 20.46 -16.12
CA THR A 36 -18.97 20.78 -16.75
C THR A 36 -17.95 19.66 -16.54
N ARG A 37 -17.85 19.10 -15.32
CA ARG A 37 -16.88 18.06 -14.98
C ARG A 37 -17.24 16.68 -15.55
N SER A 38 -18.52 16.32 -15.49
CA SER A 38 -19.03 15.03 -15.98
C SER A 38 -19.21 14.95 -17.49
N GLY A 39 -19.23 16.08 -18.19
CA GLY A 39 -19.56 16.16 -19.61
C GLY A 39 -21.02 15.91 -19.92
N LEU A 40 -21.88 15.75 -18.91
CA LEU A 40 -23.33 15.52 -19.08
C LEU A 40 -24.10 16.83 -19.37
N SER A 41 -25.22 16.70 -20.06
CA SER A 41 -26.13 17.84 -20.26
C SER A 41 -26.74 18.33 -18.93
N LYS A 42 -27.00 19.63 -18.79
CA LYS A 42 -27.63 20.22 -17.60
C LYS A 42 -28.96 19.53 -17.21
N PRO A 43 -29.88 19.19 -18.15
CA PRO A 43 -31.07 18.42 -17.84
C PRO A 43 -30.76 17.05 -17.25
N THR A 44 -29.79 16.30 -17.85
CA THR A 44 -29.38 14.99 -17.37
C THR A 44 -28.82 15.04 -15.95
N VAL A 45 -27.94 16.02 -15.65
CA VAL A 45 -27.44 16.26 -14.30
C VAL A 45 -28.58 16.60 -13.33
N GLY A 46 -29.55 17.45 -13.77
CA GLY A 46 -30.71 17.78 -12.95
C GLY A 46 -31.52 16.58 -12.52
N GLU A 47 -31.77 15.64 -13.44
CA GLU A 47 -32.48 14.39 -13.17
C GLU A 47 -31.68 13.42 -12.30
N SER A 48 -30.36 13.25 -12.55
CA SER A 48 -29.48 12.43 -11.71
C SER A 48 -29.38 12.95 -10.28
N VAL A 49 -29.12 14.25 -10.10
CA VAL A 49 -29.07 14.87 -8.76
C VAL A 49 -30.39 14.68 -8.01
N ARG A 50 -31.53 14.81 -8.70
CA ARG A 50 -32.84 14.58 -8.07
C ARG A 50 -32.97 13.14 -7.56
N ARG A 51 -32.67 12.14 -8.40
CA ARG A 51 -32.72 10.72 -8.01
C ARG A 51 -31.77 10.41 -6.85
N LEU A 52 -30.52 10.89 -6.94
CA LEU A 52 -29.51 10.65 -5.91
C LEU A 52 -29.85 11.31 -4.57
N LEU A 53 -30.56 12.47 -4.58
CA LEU A 53 -31.14 13.07 -3.38
C LEU A 53 -32.31 12.23 -2.83
N GLU A 54 -33.17 11.70 -3.69
CA GLU A 54 -34.33 10.87 -3.30
C GLU A 54 -33.89 9.56 -2.62
N VAL A 55 -32.79 8.96 -3.09
CA VAL A 55 -32.23 7.75 -2.47
C VAL A 55 -31.24 8.05 -1.33
N GLY A 56 -31.00 9.31 -1.00
CA GLY A 56 -30.12 9.70 0.08
C GLY A 56 -28.62 9.59 -0.22
N ALA A 57 -28.21 9.38 -1.48
CA ALA A 57 -26.79 9.31 -1.86
C ALA A 57 -26.13 10.70 -1.91
N LEU A 58 -26.91 11.74 -2.14
CA LEU A 58 -26.50 13.14 -2.08
C LEU A 58 -27.30 13.91 -1.03
N ARG A 59 -26.72 15.02 -0.61
CA ARG A 59 -27.41 16.04 0.19
C ARG A 59 -27.28 17.44 -0.43
N ASP A 60 -28.29 18.26 -0.22
CA ASP A 60 -28.19 19.70 -0.39
C ASP A 60 -27.47 20.28 0.83
N THR A 61 -26.37 21.00 0.63
CA THR A 61 -25.59 21.54 1.74
C THR A 61 -26.29 22.72 2.43
N GLY A 62 -27.35 23.28 1.82
CA GLY A 62 -27.96 24.51 2.24
C GLY A 62 -27.19 25.76 1.83
N GLU A 63 -25.98 25.59 1.31
CA GLU A 63 -25.15 26.71 0.86
C GLU A 63 -25.37 27.03 -0.61
N ARG A 64 -25.05 28.26 -0.96
CA ARG A 64 -25.19 28.79 -2.34
C ARG A 64 -23.92 29.51 -2.75
N THR A 65 -23.52 29.33 -4.02
CA THR A 65 -22.38 30.07 -4.56
C THR A 65 -22.62 31.56 -4.54
N GLY A 66 -21.73 32.32 -3.87
CA GLY A 66 -21.71 33.77 -3.94
C GLY A 66 -21.05 34.26 -5.24
N GLY A 67 -21.67 35.25 -5.93
CA GLY A 67 -21.05 35.84 -7.13
C GLY A 67 -22.04 36.69 -7.94
N ARG A 68 -21.53 37.42 -8.96
CA ARG A 68 -22.33 38.25 -9.91
C ARG A 68 -23.13 37.40 -10.90
N GLY A 69 -23.79 36.32 -10.45
CA GLY A 69 -24.58 35.41 -11.27
C GLY A 69 -25.75 34.82 -10.48
N ARG A 70 -26.54 33.94 -11.12
CA ARG A 70 -27.62 33.22 -10.43
C ARG A 70 -26.98 32.24 -9.44
N ALA A 71 -27.20 32.46 -8.13
CA ALA A 71 -26.70 31.59 -7.06
C ALA A 71 -27.15 30.15 -7.30
N GLY A 72 -26.18 29.23 -7.35
CA GLY A 72 -26.41 27.78 -7.50
C GLY A 72 -26.36 27.09 -6.14
N THR A 73 -27.30 26.18 -5.89
CA THR A 73 -27.23 25.27 -4.73
C THR A 73 -26.02 24.36 -4.81
N LEU A 74 -25.28 24.20 -3.72
CA LEU A 74 -24.20 23.25 -3.57
C LEU A 74 -24.73 21.87 -3.11
N TYR A 75 -24.23 20.84 -3.73
CA TYR A 75 -24.54 19.45 -3.41
C TYR A 75 -23.25 18.74 -2.97
N ALA A 76 -23.37 17.83 -2.02
CA ALA A 76 -22.30 16.98 -1.52
C ALA A 76 -22.76 15.51 -1.47
N LEU A 77 -21.82 14.59 -1.33
CA LEU A 77 -22.15 13.20 -0.97
C LEU A 77 -22.84 13.18 0.40
N ALA A 78 -23.65 12.16 0.65
CA ALA A 78 -24.31 11.97 1.94
C ALA A 78 -23.28 11.82 3.07
N GLU A 79 -23.64 12.21 4.29
CA GLU A 79 -22.74 12.10 5.45
C GLU A 79 -22.48 10.65 5.85
N ASP A 80 -23.39 9.75 5.53
CA ASP A 80 -23.31 8.30 5.78
C ASP A 80 -22.72 7.49 4.61
N THR A 81 -22.07 8.15 3.66
CA THR A 81 -21.35 7.51 2.53
C THR A 81 -20.40 6.42 3.02
N GLY A 82 -19.91 6.56 4.26
CA GLY A 82 -19.02 5.62 4.91
C GLY A 82 -17.56 6.01 4.78
N VAL A 83 -16.73 5.21 5.44
CA VAL A 83 -15.29 5.38 5.51
C VAL A 83 -14.58 4.07 5.18
N ALA A 84 -13.29 4.15 4.86
CA ALA A 84 -12.44 2.98 4.73
C ALA A 84 -11.39 2.96 5.85
N LEU A 85 -10.95 1.74 6.20
CA LEU A 85 -9.94 1.49 7.21
C LEU A 85 -8.67 0.97 6.54
N ALA A 86 -7.52 1.57 6.84
CA ALA A 86 -6.20 1.04 6.54
C ALA A 86 -5.56 0.55 7.84
N VAL A 87 -5.04 -0.67 7.86
CA VAL A 87 -4.42 -1.29 9.04
C VAL A 87 -3.04 -1.78 8.69
N GLY A 88 -2.03 -1.35 9.44
CA GLY A 88 -0.67 -1.90 9.40
C GLY A 88 -0.47 -2.87 10.56
N VAL A 89 0.01 -4.08 10.26
CA VAL A 89 0.31 -5.13 11.23
C VAL A 89 1.77 -5.55 11.04
N GLY A 90 2.56 -5.40 12.08
CA GLY A 90 3.97 -5.77 12.06
C GLY A 90 4.42 -6.33 13.41
N PRO A 91 5.67 -6.81 13.50
CA PRO A 91 6.21 -7.34 14.75
C PRO A 91 6.24 -6.29 15.88
N ASP A 92 6.28 -4.99 15.53
CA ASP A 92 6.36 -3.88 16.48
C ASP A 92 4.98 -3.39 16.95
N GLY A 93 3.88 -3.88 16.34
CA GLY A 93 2.53 -3.52 16.73
C GLY A 93 1.53 -3.35 15.61
N VAL A 94 0.46 -2.64 15.91
CA VAL A 94 -0.65 -2.37 15.00
C VAL A 94 -0.92 -0.87 14.92
N ARG A 95 -1.12 -0.39 13.69
CA ARG A 95 -1.55 0.98 13.39
C ARG A 95 -2.79 0.95 12.52
N ALA A 96 -3.77 1.80 12.79
CA ALA A 96 -4.98 1.90 11.98
C ALA A 96 -5.30 3.36 11.66
N GLU A 97 -5.71 3.62 10.42
CA GLU A 97 -6.15 4.93 9.93
C GLU A 97 -7.53 4.79 9.29
N VAL A 98 -8.42 5.72 9.61
CA VAL A 98 -9.73 5.84 8.97
C VAL A 98 -9.72 6.98 7.97
N VAL A 99 -10.12 6.71 6.73
CA VAL A 99 -10.13 7.70 5.65
C VAL A 99 -11.52 7.89 5.07
N ASP A 100 -11.86 9.14 4.74
CA ASP A 100 -13.07 9.45 3.99
C ASP A 100 -12.86 9.30 2.47
N VAL A 101 -13.94 9.43 1.72
CA VAL A 101 -13.95 9.32 0.26
C VAL A 101 -13.07 10.37 -0.44
N HIS A 102 -12.77 11.48 0.23
CA HIS A 102 -11.91 12.54 -0.28
C HIS A 102 -10.43 12.35 0.07
N GLY A 103 -10.10 11.26 0.80
CA GLY A 103 -8.72 10.91 1.17
C GLY A 103 -8.21 11.59 2.43
N ARG A 104 -9.08 12.24 3.22
CA ARG A 104 -8.69 12.81 4.51
C ARG A 104 -8.62 11.71 5.56
N VAL A 105 -7.53 11.66 6.30
CA VAL A 105 -7.42 10.82 7.50
C VAL A 105 -8.24 11.49 8.60
N LEU A 106 -9.30 10.82 9.02
CA LEU A 106 -10.25 11.32 10.02
C LEU A 106 -9.84 10.95 11.43
N ALA A 107 -9.20 9.79 11.58
CA ALA A 107 -8.73 9.27 12.86
C ALA A 107 -7.57 8.28 12.66
N GLU A 108 -6.76 8.17 13.68
CA GLU A 108 -5.63 7.24 13.77
C GLU A 108 -5.60 6.61 15.16
N ALA A 109 -5.18 5.33 15.23
CA ALA A 109 -4.86 4.65 16.48
C ALA A 109 -3.62 3.78 16.28
N VAL A 110 -2.80 3.69 17.31
CA VAL A 110 -1.55 2.93 17.33
C VAL A 110 -1.44 2.16 18.64
N GLU A 111 -0.97 0.95 18.55
CA GLU A 111 -0.58 0.14 19.71
C GLU A 111 0.76 -0.54 19.41
N GLU A 112 1.80 -0.15 20.14
CA GLU A 112 3.09 -0.82 20.11
C GLU A 112 3.03 -2.08 20.98
N VAL A 113 3.72 -3.12 20.57
CA VAL A 113 3.82 -4.38 21.32
C VAL A 113 5.26 -4.68 21.70
N ALA A 114 5.44 -5.37 22.80
CA ALA A 114 6.77 -5.79 23.23
C ALA A 114 7.32 -6.90 22.33
N LEU A 115 8.60 -6.81 22.00
CA LEU A 115 9.30 -7.85 21.23
C LEU A 115 9.95 -8.89 22.16
N PRO A 116 9.96 -10.18 21.81
CA PRO A 116 9.28 -10.77 20.66
C PRO A 116 7.76 -10.80 20.88
N THR A 117 6.98 -10.57 19.81
CA THR A 117 5.52 -10.67 19.86
C THR A 117 5.04 -12.06 19.45
N THR A 118 3.75 -12.34 19.66
CA THR A 118 3.09 -13.59 19.26
C THR A 118 1.83 -13.31 18.45
N PRO A 119 1.36 -14.30 17.64
CA PRO A 119 0.10 -14.16 16.90
C PRO A 119 -1.09 -13.77 17.79
N GLU A 120 -1.17 -14.30 19.03
CA GLU A 120 -2.27 -14.03 19.96
C GLU A 120 -2.27 -12.57 20.43
N VAL A 121 -1.09 -11.99 20.68
CA VAL A 121 -0.96 -10.58 21.06
C VAL A 121 -1.47 -9.67 19.94
N LEU A 122 -1.06 -9.91 18.72
CA LEU A 122 -1.52 -9.14 17.58
C LEU A 122 -2.97 -9.41 17.21
N ALA A 123 -3.45 -10.66 17.35
CA ALA A 123 -4.87 -10.99 17.16
C ALA A 123 -5.79 -10.22 18.12
N ALA A 124 -5.32 -9.95 19.34
CA ALA A 124 -6.04 -9.11 20.29
C ALA A 124 -5.90 -7.61 20.01
N ALA A 125 -4.76 -7.15 19.51
CA ALA A 125 -4.49 -5.74 19.22
C ALA A 125 -5.24 -5.24 17.97
N ILE A 126 -5.30 -6.02 16.89
CA ILE A 126 -5.92 -5.65 15.62
C ILE A 126 -7.35 -5.10 15.80
N PRO A 127 -8.32 -5.84 16.35
CA PRO A 127 -9.68 -5.34 16.48
C PRO A 127 -9.77 -4.16 17.45
N ARG A 128 -8.95 -4.12 18.50
CA ARG A 128 -8.94 -3.01 19.47
C ARG A 128 -8.46 -1.71 18.85
N VAL A 129 -7.34 -1.74 18.10
CA VAL A 129 -6.78 -0.56 17.44
C VAL A 129 -7.70 -0.10 16.32
N ALA A 130 -8.20 -1.02 15.51
CA ALA A 130 -9.16 -0.73 14.45
C ALA A 130 -10.44 -0.09 14.98
N ALA A 131 -11.03 -0.64 16.07
CA ALA A 131 -12.21 -0.09 16.70
C ALA A 131 -11.93 1.27 17.36
N GLY A 132 -10.73 1.46 17.94
CA GLY A 132 -10.30 2.74 18.50
C GLY A 132 -10.26 3.85 17.44
N ALA A 133 -9.66 3.60 16.28
CA ALA A 133 -9.67 4.53 15.17
C ALA A 133 -11.09 4.78 14.64
N ALA A 134 -11.87 3.72 14.40
CA ALA A 134 -13.23 3.82 13.88
C ALA A 134 -14.18 4.58 14.81
N SER A 135 -14.06 4.42 16.12
CA SER A 135 -14.92 5.12 17.10
C SER A 135 -14.67 6.62 17.16
N SER A 136 -13.47 7.05 16.76
CA SER A 136 -13.06 8.46 16.70
C SER A 136 -13.48 9.12 15.38
N ALA A 137 -13.86 8.35 14.38
CA ALA A 137 -14.37 8.83 13.10
C ALA A 137 -15.90 8.65 13.04
N ARG A 138 -16.56 9.51 12.26
CA ARG A 138 -17.99 9.34 11.95
C ARG A 138 -18.14 8.55 10.66
N GLY A 139 -19.08 7.61 10.65
CA GLY A 139 -19.45 6.82 9.46
C GLY A 139 -19.22 5.33 9.62
N THR A 140 -19.93 4.57 8.82
CA THR A 140 -19.79 3.10 8.77
C THR A 140 -18.48 2.72 8.06
N VAL A 141 -17.71 1.80 8.62
CA VAL A 141 -16.53 1.24 7.96
C VAL A 141 -16.98 0.29 6.86
N ARG A 142 -16.89 0.75 5.61
CA ARG A 142 -17.39 0.03 4.42
C ARG A 142 -16.45 -1.06 3.96
N LEU A 143 -15.16 -0.89 4.16
CA LEU A 143 -14.12 -1.84 3.78
C LEU A 143 -12.85 -1.60 4.60
N ALA A 144 -11.97 -2.59 4.63
CA ALA A 144 -10.64 -2.45 5.19
C ALA A 144 -9.56 -2.99 4.25
N VAL A 145 -8.39 -2.37 4.31
CA VAL A 145 -7.16 -2.85 3.66
C VAL A 145 -6.10 -3.03 4.73
N VAL A 146 -5.55 -4.24 4.80
CA VAL A 146 -4.54 -4.62 5.79
C VAL A 146 -3.19 -4.81 5.11
N SER A 147 -2.19 -4.16 5.65
CA SER A 147 -0.77 -4.35 5.35
C SER A 147 -0.17 -5.22 6.44
N ALA A 148 0.45 -6.33 6.08
CA ALA A 148 1.10 -7.23 7.01
C ALA A 148 2.57 -7.42 6.66
N ALA A 149 3.44 -7.43 7.68
CA ALA A 149 4.88 -7.65 7.51
C ALA A 149 5.24 -9.12 7.21
N ASP A 150 4.25 -9.95 6.96
CA ASP A 150 4.37 -11.37 6.61
C ASP A 150 3.88 -11.61 5.18
N PRO A 151 4.30 -12.68 4.50
CA PRO A 151 3.66 -13.17 3.30
C PRO A 151 2.19 -13.50 3.55
N VAL A 152 1.35 -13.30 2.55
CA VAL A 152 -0.10 -13.48 2.66
C VAL A 152 -0.57 -14.53 1.66
N ASP A 153 -1.23 -15.58 2.15
CA ASP A 153 -1.90 -16.55 1.28
C ASP A 153 -3.04 -15.89 0.51
N ARG A 154 -3.01 -16.02 -0.80
CA ARG A 154 -3.94 -15.32 -1.71
C ARG A 154 -5.39 -15.79 -1.59
N ALA A 155 -5.60 -17.00 -1.16
CA ALA A 155 -6.94 -17.60 -1.11
C ALA A 155 -7.65 -17.27 0.20
N SER A 156 -6.94 -17.31 1.32
CA SER A 156 -7.48 -17.10 2.66
C SER A 156 -7.28 -15.70 3.22
N GLY A 157 -6.28 -14.96 2.74
CA GLY A 157 -5.84 -13.71 3.35
C GLY A 157 -5.15 -13.90 4.70
N ALA A 158 -4.78 -15.13 5.04
CA ALA A 158 -4.02 -15.43 6.26
C ALA A 158 -2.52 -15.20 6.05
N LEU A 159 -1.83 -14.84 7.13
CA LEU A 159 -0.39 -14.70 7.13
C LEU A 159 0.27 -16.10 7.09
N VAL A 160 1.34 -16.19 6.31
CA VAL A 160 2.06 -17.45 6.12
C VAL A 160 3.26 -17.50 7.06
N HIS A 161 3.34 -18.56 7.87
CA HIS A 161 4.50 -18.77 8.72
C HIS A 161 5.71 -19.22 7.91
N LEU A 162 6.84 -18.50 8.06
CA LEU A 162 8.14 -18.88 7.52
C LEU A 162 9.04 -19.29 8.68
N PRO A 163 9.41 -20.58 8.82
CA PRO A 163 10.11 -21.10 10.01
C PRO A 163 11.48 -20.48 10.28
N ASP A 164 12.12 -19.96 9.24
CA ASP A 164 13.45 -19.33 9.29
C ASP A 164 13.40 -17.79 9.34
N ALA A 165 12.21 -17.24 9.56
CA ALA A 165 12.00 -15.82 9.79
C ALA A 165 11.36 -15.58 11.18
N PRO A 166 12.06 -15.83 12.28
CA PRO A 166 11.49 -15.85 13.64
C PRO A 166 11.08 -14.46 14.16
N PHE A 167 11.40 -13.41 13.43
CA PHE A 167 10.97 -12.05 13.71
C PHE A 167 9.59 -11.70 13.11
N LEU A 168 9.07 -12.56 12.24
CA LEU A 168 7.71 -12.43 11.68
C LEU A 168 6.68 -13.08 12.60
N VAL A 169 5.43 -12.67 12.44
CA VAL A 169 4.32 -13.15 13.29
C VAL A 169 3.83 -14.53 12.84
N GLY A 170 3.54 -14.69 11.55
CA GLY A 170 2.95 -15.91 10.98
C GLY A 170 1.56 -16.25 11.56
N ASP A 171 0.94 -17.28 11.06
CA ASP A 171 -0.26 -17.94 11.59
C ASP A 171 -1.38 -17.02 12.10
N LEU A 172 -1.53 -15.84 11.51
CA LEU A 172 -2.55 -14.84 11.87
C LEU A 172 -3.51 -14.63 10.70
N ALA A 173 -4.79 -14.53 10.98
CA ALA A 173 -5.83 -14.27 9.99
C ALA A 173 -6.55 -12.93 10.26
N PRO A 174 -6.13 -11.80 9.65
CA PRO A 174 -6.72 -10.49 9.91
C PRO A 174 -8.19 -10.36 9.51
N VAL A 175 -8.63 -11.06 8.46
CA VAL A 175 -9.99 -10.96 7.91
C VAL A 175 -11.06 -11.24 8.97
N PRO A 176 -11.09 -12.39 9.67
CA PRO A 176 -12.10 -12.65 10.69
C PRO A 176 -12.00 -11.72 11.91
N LEU A 177 -10.83 -11.19 12.21
CA LEU A 177 -10.64 -10.27 13.34
C LEU A 177 -11.32 -8.91 13.11
N LEU A 178 -11.54 -8.51 11.87
CA LEU A 178 -12.19 -7.25 11.48
C LEU A 178 -13.66 -7.42 11.07
N ALA A 179 -14.17 -8.67 10.96
CA ALA A 179 -15.52 -8.95 10.46
C ALA A 179 -16.66 -8.32 11.28
N GLY A 180 -16.46 -8.04 12.57
CA GLY A 180 -17.46 -7.36 13.41
C GLY A 180 -17.46 -5.83 13.25
N LEU A 181 -16.43 -5.24 12.64
CA LEU A 181 -16.26 -3.81 12.47
C LEU A 181 -16.52 -3.35 11.01
N VAL A 182 -16.18 -4.19 10.05
CA VAL A 182 -16.23 -3.88 8.62
C VAL A 182 -17.47 -4.50 7.99
N VAL A 183 -18.28 -3.70 7.32
CA VAL A 183 -19.53 -4.20 6.68
C VAL A 183 -19.23 -4.96 5.39
N GLY A 184 -18.17 -4.59 4.66
CA GLY A 184 -17.83 -5.17 3.36
C GLY A 184 -16.52 -5.96 3.37
N GLU A 185 -15.74 -5.80 2.33
CA GLU A 185 -14.51 -6.56 2.09
C GLU A 185 -13.38 -6.14 3.04
N VAL A 186 -12.60 -7.12 3.50
CA VAL A 186 -11.28 -6.94 4.13
C VAL A 186 -10.23 -7.53 3.19
N ALA A 187 -9.40 -6.68 2.60
CA ALA A 187 -8.29 -7.11 1.75
C ALA A 187 -6.99 -7.12 2.53
N VAL A 188 -6.19 -8.16 2.37
CA VAL A 188 -4.88 -8.30 3.04
C VAL A 188 -3.80 -8.50 1.99
N ASP A 189 -2.66 -7.85 2.17
CA ASP A 189 -1.46 -8.08 1.35
C ASP A 189 -0.19 -7.81 2.18
N ASN A 190 0.94 -8.30 1.68
CA ASN A 190 2.25 -8.06 2.27
C ASN A 190 2.61 -6.55 2.25
N ASP A 191 3.33 -6.10 3.26
CA ASP A 191 3.73 -4.70 3.45
C ASP A 191 4.63 -4.17 2.32
N VAL A 192 5.55 -4.99 1.80
CA VAL A 192 6.42 -4.60 0.67
C VAL A 192 5.59 -4.41 -0.61
N ASN A 193 4.53 -5.21 -0.80
CA ASN A 193 3.60 -5.04 -1.90
C ASN A 193 2.85 -3.70 -1.81
N TRP A 194 2.44 -3.29 -0.62
CA TRP A 194 1.80 -1.99 -0.42
C TRP A 194 2.79 -0.85 -0.57
N ALA A 195 4.04 -0.98 -0.09
CA ALA A 195 5.08 0.02 -0.29
C ALA A 195 5.36 0.27 -1.78
N ALA A 196 5.44 -0.79 -2.58
CA ALA A 196 5.57 -0.67 -4.03
C ALA A 196 4.38 0.05 -4.69
N ARG A 197 3.15 -0.19 -4.20
CA ARG A 197 1.96 0.55 -4.67
C ARG A 197 1.99 2.02 -4.30
N ALA A 198 2.54 2.36 -3.13
CA ALA A 198 2.75 3.76 -2.74
C ALA A 198 3.71 4.47 -3.70
N GLU A 199 4.79 3.81 -4.13
CA GLU A 199 5.73 4.33 -5.14
C GLU A 199 5.06 4.53 -6.51
N LEU A 200 4.21 3.59 -6.95
CA LEU A 200 3.42 3.78 -8.18
C LEU A 200 2.53 5.02 -8.11
N ALA A 201 1.86 5.23 -6.99
CA ALA A 201 1.01 6.40 -6.80
C ALA A 201 1.82 7.70 -6.68
N ALA A 202 3.08 7.64 -6.26
CA ALA A 202 4.03 8.74 -6.25
C ALA A 202 4.68 9.02 -7.62
N GLY A 203 4.37 8.20 -8.65
CA GLY A 203 4.81 8.42 -10.02
C GLY A 203 5.91 7.47 -10.51
N ALA A 204 6.20 6.39 -9.79
CA ALA A 204 7.10 5.35 -10.30
C ALA A 204 6.56 4.73 -11.60
N PRO A 205 7.44 4.24 -12.50
CA PRO A 205 7.02 3.58 -13.73
C PRO A 205 6.17 2.33 -13.45
N PRO A 206 5.31 1.91 -14.42
CA PRO A 206 4.43 0.75 -14.23
C PRO A 206 5.18 -0.57 -14.10
N ASP A 207 6.44 -0.62 -14.49
CA ASP A 207 7.34 -1.76 -14.37
C ASP A 207 8.50 -1.39 -13.44
N VAL A 208 8.36 -1.72 -12.16
CA VAL A 208 9.32 -1.37 -11.11
C VAL A 208 9.52 -2.54 -10.14
N ALA A 209 10.74 -2.70 -9.62
CA ALA A 209 11.00 -3.58 -8.50
C ALA A 209 11.28 -2.74 -7.25
N TYR A 210 10.66 -3.12 -6.13
CA TYR A 210 10.88 -2.49 -4.83
C TYR A 210 11.58 -3.52 -3.93
N LEU A 211 12.87 -3.32 -3.63
CA LEU A 211 13.64 -4.17 -2.73
C LEU A 211 13.65 -3.55 -1.34
N TYR A 212 13.01 -4.21 -0.39
CA TYR A 212 12.93 -3.78 1.00
C TYR A 212 14.06 -4.38 1.82
N LEU A 213 14.88 -3.54 2.42
CA LEU A 213 16.09 -3.88 3.13
C LEU A 213 16.07 -3.25 4.54
N ASP A 214 15.65 -4.05 5.51
CA ASP A 214 15.51 -3.70 6.93
C ASP A 214 15.90 -4.91 7.80
N ARG A 215 15.26 -5.12 8.95
CA ARG A 215 15.39 -6.37 9.73
C ARG A 215 15.00 -7.59 8.91
N GLY A 216 13.96 -7.46 8.08
CA GLY A 216 13.54 -8.40 7.06
C GLY A 216 14.05 -8.00 5.66
N LEU A 217 14.00 -8.95 4.75
CA LEU A 217 14.41 -8.82 3.35
C LEU A 217 13.22 -9.22 2.48
N GLY A 218 12.65 -8.30 1.77
CA GLY A 218 11.51 -8.54 0.90
C GLY A 218 11.64 -7.82 -0.44
N CYS A 219 10.84 -8.24 -1.41
CA CYS A 219 10.77 -7.59 -2.70
C CYS A 219 9.34 -7.58 -3.22
N ALA A 220 8.93 -6.50 -3.84
CA ALA A 220 7.75 -6.47 -4.68
C ALA A 220 8.16 -6.22 -6.12
N VAL A 221 7.66 -7.04 -7.03
CA VAL A 221 7.78 -6.85 -8.47
C VAL A 221 6.45 -6.32 -8.99
N VAL A 222 6.52 -5.22 -9.70
CA VAL A 222 5.36 -4.63 -10.39
C VAL A 222 5.58 -4.77 -11.89
N ALA A 223 4.59 -5.27 -12.59
CA ALA A 223 4.56 -5.36 -14.04
C ALA A 223 3.21 -4.84 -14.56
N ASP A 224 3.24 -3.98 -15.57
CA ASP A 224 2.04 -3.30 -16.11
C ASP A 224 1.19 -2.63 -15.00
N GLY A 225 1.84 -2.04 -14.00
CA GLY A 225 1.18 -1.39 -12.84
C GLY A 225 0.53 -2.35 -11.85
N GLN A 226 0.77 -3.67 -11.97
CA GLN A 226 0.21 -4.68 -11.07
C GLN A 226 1.30 -5.42 -10.30
N VAL A 227 1.10 -5.56 -9.00
CA VAL A 227 2.01 -6.33 -8.15
C VAL A 227 1.91 -7.83 -8.48
N LEU A 228 3.05 -8.44 -8.76
CA LEU A 228 3.18 -9.88 -8.98
C LEU A 228 3.17 -10.61 -7.64
N ARG A 229 2.07 -11.29 -7.32
CA ARG A 229 1.91 -12.02 -6.05
C ARG A 229 2.34 -13.49 -6.12
N GLY A 230 2.49 -14.05 -7.33
CA GLY A 230 2.75 -15.48 -7.51
C GLY A 230 1.54 -16.37 -7.22
N ALA A 231 1.72 -17.68 -7.26
CA ALA A 231 0.65 -18.66 -7.06
C ALA A 231 0.13 -18.70 -5.61
N HIS A 232 1.03 -18.55 -4.65
CA HIS A 232 0.77 -18.70 -3.22
C HIS A 232 0.99 -17.42 -2.39
N GLY A 233 1.21 -16.27 -3.04
CA GLY A 233 1.51 -15.01 -2.34
C GLY A 233 2.98 -14.87 -1.92
N LEU A 234 3.87 -15.75 -2.38
CA LEU A 234 5.29 -15.79 -1.99
C LEU A 234 6.24 -15.18 -3.04
N ALA A 235 5.71 -14.53 -4.07
CA ALA A 235 6.58 -13.82 -5.02
C ALA A 235 7.23 -12.64 -4.29
N GLY A 236 8.56 -12.52 -4.43
CA GLY A 236 9.31 -11.47 -3.74
C GLY A 236 10.02 -11.91 -2.46
N GLU A 237 9.86 -13.17 -2.02
CA GLU A 237 10.62 -13.74 -0.92
C GLU A 237 12.08 -13.98 -1.34
N VAL A 238 12.89 -12.92 -1.27
CA VAL A 238 14.27 -12.90 -1.79
C VAL A 238 15.32 -13.40 -0.80
N ALA A 239 14.96 -13.67 0.44
CA ALA A 239 15.90 -14.03 1.51
C ALA A 239 16.79 -15.24 1.16
N HIS A 240 16.28 -16.18 0.37
CA HIS A 240 17.01 -17.38 -0.05
C HIS A 240 17.55 -17.32 -1.49
N LEU A 241 17.45 -16.20 -2.18
CA LEU A 241 18.16 -16.03 -3.45
C LEU A 241 19.66 -16.20 -3.25
N VAL A 242 20.27 -16.96 -4.16
CA VAL A 242 21.73 -17.16 -4.13
C VAL A 242 22.41 -15.93 -4.68
N THR A 243 23.34 -15.37 -3.92
CA THR A 243 24.15 -14.22 -4.28
C THR A 243 25.64 -14.47 -3.96
N THR A 244 26.48 -13.46 -4.09
CA THR A 244 27.92 -13.54 -3.85
C THR A 244 28.25 -13.16 -2.41
N GLY A 245 28.87 -14.04 -1.68
CA GLY A 245 29.42 -13.82 -0.34
C GLY A 245 30.73 -13.04 -0.33
N PRO A 246 31.24 -12.65 0.86
CA PRO A 246 32.44 -11.82 1.01
C PRO A 246 33.73 -12.54 0.55
N ASP A 247 33.71 -13.87 0.48
CA ASP A 247 34.83 -14.72 -0.02
C ASP A 247 34.67 -15.02 -1.52
N GLY A 248 33.70 -14.42 -2.22
CA GLY A 248 33.43 -14.67 -3.62
C GLY A 248 32.64 -15.93 -3.91
N ARG A 249 32.20 -16.68 -2.89
CA ARG A 249 31.40 -17.90 -3.04
C ARG A 249 29.91 -17.55 -3.08
N ALA A 250 29.14 -18.45 -3.68
CA ALA A 250 27.69 -18.39 -3.70
C ALA A 250 27.12 -18.70 -2.30
N VAL A 251 26.24 -17.82 -1.81
CA VAL A 251 25.55 -17.94 -0.51
C VAL A 251 24.10 -17.51 -0.64
N PRO A 252 23.16 -18.04 0.16
CA PRO A 252 21.85 -17.44 0.31
C PRO A 252 21.96 -15.96 0.75
N PHE A 253 21.06 -15.11 0.28
CA PHE A 253 21.14 -13.68 0.58
C PHE A 253 21.09 -13.40 2.09
N THR A 254 20.24 -14.12 2.81
CA THR A 254 20.20 -14.04 4.28
C THR A 254 21.51 -14.44 4.96
N ASP A 255 22.29 -15.40 4.39
CA ASP A 255 23.55 -15.86 4.96
C ASP A 255 24.72 -14.89 4.72
N LEU A 256 24.60 -14.00 3.72
CA LEU A 256 25.54 -12.90 3.52
C LEU A 256 25.69 -12.04 4.79
N PHE A 257 24.57 -11.74 5.46
CA PHE A 257 24.59 -10.92 6.69
C PHE A 257 25.28 -11.65 7.84
N ALA A 258 25.11 -12.97 7.95
CA ALA A 258 25.86 -13.77 8.92
C ALA A 258 27.37 -13.72 8.64
N ALA A 259 27.76 -13.91 7.36
CA ALA A 259 29.16 -13.88 6.95
C ALA A 259 29.81 -12.50 7.16
N LEU A 260 29.05 -11.43 7.10
CA LEU A 260 29.49 -10.06 7.36
C LEU A 260 29.38 -9.64 8.83
N GLY A 261 28.85 -10.49 9.73
CA GLY A 261 28.60 -10.13 11.14
C GLY A 261 27.55 -9.02 11.28
N LEU A 262 26.51 -9.05 10.43
CA LEU A 262 25.40 -8.06 10.35
C LEU A 262 24.05 -8.69 10.69
N ARG A 263 24.03 -9.81 11.42
CA ARG A 263 22.80 -10.45 11.94
C ARG A 263 22.61 -10.16 13.42
N GLU A 264 21.36 -10.07 13.84
CA GLU A 264 21.00 -10.08 15.27
C GLU A 264 21.41 -11.43 15.90
N PRO A 265 21.92 -11.43 17.14
CA PRO A 265 22.32 -12.66 17.81
C PRO A 265 21.16 -13.65 17.94
N GLY A 266 21.38 -14.89 17.47
CA GLY A 266 20.38 -15.97 17.56
C GLY A 266 19.17 -15.83 16.64
N SER A 267 19.21 -14.91 15.67
CA SER A 267 18.13 -14.65 14.73
C SER A 267 18.61 -14.66 13.29
N THR A 268 17.68 -14.76 12.34
CA THR A 268 17.92 -14.49 10.91
C THR A 268 17.75 -13.02 10.56
N ALA A 269 17.25 -12.21 11.48
CA ALA A 269 17.06 -10.78 11.29
C ALA A 269 18.38 -10.04 11.06
N VAL A 270 18.33 -9.06 10.17
CA VAL A 270 19.46 -8.17 9.93
C VAL A 270 19.58 -7.17 11.10
N ASP A 271 20.79 -7.00 11.62
CA ASP A 271 21.11 -5.94 12.57
C ASP A 271 21.17 -4.59 11.83
N THR A 272 20.03 -3.92 11.78
CA THR A 272 19.86 -2.65 11.10
C THR A 272 20.83 -1.58 11.61
N ALA A 273 21.10 -1.55 12.92
CA ALA A 273 22.01 -0.59 13.51
C ALA A 273 23.47 -0.84 13.07
N ALA A 274 23.89 -2.11 13.00
CA ALA A 274 25.20 -2.48 12.50
C ALA A 274 25.37 -2.13 11.02
N VAL A 275 24.36 -2.34 10.17
CA VAL A 275 24.40 -1.93 8.75
C VAL A 275 24.48 -0.42 8.59
N LEU A 276 23.68 0.35 9.33
CA LEU A 276 23.72 1.81 9.29
C LEU A 276 25.06 2.35 9.78
N HIS A 277 25.64 1.78 10.84
CA HIS A 277 26.99 2.10 11.28
C HIS A 277 28.02 1.84 10.17
N LEU A 278 27.94 0.66 9.52
CA LEU A 278 28.82 0.28 8.41
C LEU A 278 28.73 1.29 7.25
N ALA A 279 27.52 1.68 6.88
CA ALA A 279 27.27 2.64 5.80
C ALA A 279 27.84 4.05 6.09
N GLY A 280 27.87 4.46 7.36
CA GLY A 280 28.43 5.75 7.81
C GLY A 280 29.92 5.72 8.14
N SER A 281 30.56 4.53 8.17
CA SER A 281 31.94 4.38 8.62
C SER A 281 32.97 4.82 7.57
N THR A 282 34.04 5.44 8.04
CA THR A 282 35.23 5.80 7.24
C THR A 282 36.38 4.80 7.39
N ASP A 283 36.24 3.80 8.25
CA ASP A 283 37.24 2.76 8.49
C ASP A 283 37.45 1.88 7.24
N ALA A 284 38.68 1.45 7.01
CA ALA A 284 39.04 0.67 5.80
C ALA A 284 38.42 -0.74 5.82
N ALA A 285 38.33 -1.37 7.00
CA ALA A 285 37.75 -2.71 7.13
C ALA A 285 36.23 -2.63 6.92
N ASP A 286 35.58 -1.61 7.45
CA ASP A 286 34.14 -1.37 7.25
C ASP A 286 33.81 -1.04 5.80
N ARG A 287 34.64 -0.27 5.11
CA ARG A 287 34.49 -0.04 3.65
C ARG A 287 34.57 -1.32 2.85
N THR A 288 35.46 -2.24 3.23
CA THR A 288 35.58 -3.56 2.59
C THR A 288 34.31 -4.40 2.82
N ARG A 289 33.74 -4.35 4.04
CA ARG A 289 32.50 -5.03 4.37
C ARG A 289 31.30 -4.41 3.63
N LEU A 290 31.24 -3.08 3.52
CA LEU A 290 30.21 -2.37 2.76
C LEU A 290 30.26 -2.71 1.27
N GLU A 291 31.50 -2.85 0.70
CA GLU A 291 31.67 -3.32 -0.68
C GLU A 291 31.13 -4.73 -0.86
N ALA A 292 31.44 -5.65 0.05
CA ALA A 292 30.95 -7.02 -0.02
C ALA A 292 29.41 -7.09 0.12
N LEU A 293 28.82 -6.25 0.99
CA LEU A 293 27.36 -6.11 1.11
C LEU A 293 26.76 -5.60 -0.21
N ALA A 294 27.34 -4.54 -0.80
CA ALA A 294 26.87 -3.98 -2.07
C ALA A 294 26.96 -4.99 -3.23
N VAL A 295 28.02 -5.80 -3.28
CA VAL A 295 28.16 -6.90 -4.27
C VAL A 295 27.06 -7.94 -4.10
N GLY A 296 26.77 -8.33 -2.85
CA GLY A 296 25.69 -9.27 -2.58
C GLY A 296 24.31 -8.73 -2.95
N VAL A 297 24.01 -7.48 -2.60
CA VAL A 297 22.76 -6.81 -3.00
C VAL A 297 22.67 -6.70 -4.53
N ALA A 298 23.75 -6.30 -5.20
CA ALA A 298 23.78 -6.21 -6.67
C ALA A 298 23.51 -7.56 -7.35
N GLY A 299 23.93 -8.68 -6.76
CA GLY A 299 23.59 -10.02 -7.23
C GLY A 299 22.08 -10.30 -7.18
N VAL A 300 21.40 -9.87 -6.11
CA VAL A 300 19.92 -9.94 -6.01
C VAL A 300 19.26 -9.06 -7.07
N LEU A 301 19.76 -7.82 -7.26
CA LEU A 301 19.25 -6.94 -8.32
C LEU A 301 19.41 -7.53 -9.71
N ALA A 302 20.53 -8.19 -9.99
CA ALA A 302 20.76 -8.87 -11.27
C ALA A 302 19.72 -9.98 -11.52
N ALA A 303 19.37 -10.75 -10.49
CA ALA A 303 18.31 -11.77 -10.58
C ALA A 303 16.94 -11.14 -10.84
N LEU A 304 16.59 -10.05 -10.15
CA LEU A 304 15.34 -9.33 -10.35
C LEU A 304 15.23 -8.77 -11.77
N VAL A 305 16.29 -8.12 -12.28
CA VAL A 305 16.32 -7.58 -13.65
C VAL A 305 16.24 -8.70 -14.67
N ALA A 306 16.88 -9.85 -14.44
CA ALA A 306 16.83 -10.97 -15.37
C ALA A 306 15.43 -11.60 -15.48
N LEU A 307 14.65 -11.58 -14.42
CA LEU A 307 13.34 -12.24 -14.34
C LEU A 307 12.16 -11.28 -14.64
N ALA A 308 12.27 -10.03 -14.20
CA ALA A 308 11.16 -9.08 -14.23
C ALA A 308 11.34 -7.92 -15.21
N ASP A 309 12.57 -7.66 -15.66
CA ASP A 309 12.92 -6.55 -16.58
C ASP A 309 12.32 -5.20 -16.19
N PRO A 310 12.48 -4.75 -14.92
CA PRO A 310 11.89 -3.50 -14.47
C PRO A 310 12.60 -2.30 -15.10
N ALA A 311 11.90 -1.16 -15.23
CA ALA A 311 12.49 0.10 -15.70
C ALA A 311 13.48 0.70 -14.68
N GLU A 312 13.24 0.46 -13.38
CA GLU A 312 14.11 0.88 -12.27
C GLU A 312 13.92 -0.02 -11.06
N VAL A 313 14.86 0.07 -10.10
CA VAL A 313 14.74 -0.55 -8.77
C VAL A 313 14.73 0.52 -7.70
N VAL A 314 13.76 0.42 -6.79
CA VAL A 314 13.69 1.23 -5.56
C VAL A 314 14.28 0.43 -4.41
N LEU A 315 15.24 1.01 -3.67
CA LEU A 315 15.79 0.43 -2.44
C LEU A 315 15.13 1.09 -1.24
N GLY A 316 14.19 0.38 -0.62
CA GLY A 316 13.46 0.81 0.58
C GLY A 316 13.95 0.12 1.84
N GLY A 317 13.29 0.43 2.97
CA GLY A 317 13.67 -0.05 4.31
C GLY A 317 14.69 0.84 4.99
N ALA A 318 14.88 0.64 6.30
CA ALA A 318 15.65 1.56 7.13
C ALA A 318 17.11 1.71 6.71
N TRP A 319 17.75 0.62 6.30
CA TRP A 319 19.12 0.70 5.81
C TRP A 319 19.22 0.67 4.28
N GLY A 320 18.24 0.10 3.57
CA GLY A 320 18.22 0.04 2.11
C GLY A 320 18.15 1.42 1.46
N SER A 321 17.44 2.37 2.08
CA SER A 321 17.32 3.74 1.62
C SER A 321 18.48 4.67 2.02
N HIS A 322 19.46 4.17 2.80
CA HIS A 322 20.60 4.97 3.22
C HIS A 322 21.43 5.45 2.01
N PRO A 323 21.71 6.77 1.86
CA PRO A 323 22.34 7.31 0.65
C PRO A 323 23.64 6.64 0.26
N ALA A 324 24.54 6.38 1.22
CA ALA A 324 25.82 5.73 0.94
C ALA A 324 25.66 4.28 0.45
N LEU A 325 24.60 3.58 0.87
CA LEU A 325 24.31 2.24 0.38
C LEU A 325 23.72 2.28 -1.03
N VAL A 326 22.74 3.16 -1.26
CA VAL A 326 22.12 3.34 -2.59
C VAL A 326 23.19 3.69 -3.63
N GLU A 327 24.08 4.65 -3.31
CA GLU A 327 25.20 5.03 -4.15
C GLU A 327 26.12 3.83 -4.42
N ARG A 328 26.54 3.12 -3.36
CA ARG A 328 27.49 2.01 -3.50
C ARG A 328 26.92 0.81 -4.25
N VAL A 329 25.67 0.45 -3.97
CA VAL A 329 24.96 -0.60 -4.73
C VAL A 329 24.80 -0.17 -6.20
N GLY A 330 24.42 1.06 -6.46
CA GLY A 330 24.27 1.61 -7.80
C GLY A 330 25.59 1.56 -8.59
N GLU A 331 26.72 1.88 -7.97
CA GLU A 331 28.04 1.79 -8.60
C GLU A 331 28.44 0.34 -8.96
N VAL A 332 28.23 -0.58 -8.03
CA VAL A 332 28.55 -2.02 -8.24
C VAL A 332 27.64 -2.60 -9.31
N PHE A 333 26.34 -2.37 -9.18
CA PHE A 333 25.32 -2.88 -10.09
C PHE A 333 25.47 -2.31 -11.50
N GLY A 334 25.79 -1.00 -11.62
CA GLY A 334 26.03 -0.32 -12.90
C GLY A 334 27.19 -0.87 -13.72
N ARG A 335 28.08 -1.70 -13.13
CA ARG A 335 29.15 -2.41 -13.85
C ARG A 335 28.70 -3.75 -14.43
N MET A 336 27.50 -4.20 -14.08
CA MET A 336 26.95 -5.46 -14.60
C MET A 336 26.45 -5.30 -16.03
N PRO A 337 26.48 -6.36 -16.86
CA PRO A 337 26.05 -6.29 -18.27
C PRO A 337 24.59 -5.84 -18.48
N ARG A 338 23.71 -6.20 -17.52
CA ARG A 338 22.31 -5.73 -17.48
C ARG A 338 22.08 -5.05 -16.13
N HIS A 339 21.78 -3.78 -16.19
CA HIS A 339 21.45 -2.97 -15.03
C HIS A 339 20.40 -1.93 -15.41
N VAL A 340 19.69 -1.46 -14.42
CA VAL A 340 18.69 -0.40 -14.51
C VAL A 340 18.99 0.64 -13.42
N PRO A 341 18.42 1.85 -13.49
CA PRO A 341 18.57 2.84 -12.41
C PRO A 341 18.17 2.28 -11.05
N VAL A 342 18.94 2.65 -10.03
CA VAL A 342 18.65 2.33 -8.62
C VAL A 342 18.46 3.65 -7.89
N ARG A 343 17.37 3.77 -7.13
CA ARG A 343 17.08 4.98 -6.37
C ARG A 343 16.50 4.69 -4.97
N PRO A 344 16.55 5.64 -4.04
CA PRO A 344 15.79 5.57 -2.80
C PRO A 344 14.28 5.73 -3.06
N PRO A 345 13.41 5.41 -2.08
CA PRO A 345 11.96 5.60 -2.22
C PRO A 345 11.58 7.09 -2.18
N GLU A 346 10.49 7.44 -2.88
CA GLU A 346 9.82 8.74 -2.76
C GLU A 346 8.95 8.79 -1.48
N VAL A 347 8.34 7.65 -1.12
CA VAL A 347 7.50 7.52 0.07
C VAL A 347 8.34 6.93 1.21
N THR A 348 8.78 7.77 2.13
CA THR A 348 9.71 7.39 3.20
C THR A 348 9.02 7.07 4.53
N GLU A 349 7.89 7.72 4.84
CA GLU A 349 7.16 7.54 6.10
C GLU A 349 6.05 6.49 5.93
N HIS A 350 6.14 5.39 6.67
CA HIS A 350 5.15 4.30 6.67
C HIS A 350 4.67 3.88 5.27
N PRO A 351 5.57 3.60 4.29
CA PRO A 351 5.20 3.41 2.88
C PRO A 351 4.14 2.31 2.70
N ALA A 352 4.21 1.24 3.46
CA ALA A 352 3.25 0.14 3.43
C ALA A 352 1.83 0.59 3.86
N LEU A 353 1.72 1.37 4.94
CA LEU A 353 0.43 1.90 5.39
C LEU A 353 -0.11 2.94 4.41
N VAL A 354 0.76 3.78 3.83
CA VAL A 354 0.38 4.73 2.77
C VAL A 354 -0.21 4.00 1.57
N GLY A 355 0.42 2.92 1.10
CA GLY A 355 -0.09 2.11 0.00
C GLY A 355 -1.42 1.43 0.33
N ALA A 356 -1.55 0.86 1.53
CA ALA A 356 -2.80 0.28 2.00
C ALA A 356 -3.92 1.34 2.08
N ARG A 357 -3.63 2.54 2.59
CA ARG A 357 -4.58 3.66 2.65
C ARG A 357 -5.02 4.12 1.26
N GLN A 358 -4.10 4.23 0.31
CA GLN A 358 -4.43 4.60 -1.07
C GLN A 358 -5.34 3.57 -1.73
N GLU A 359 -5.09 2.29 -1.51
CA GLU A 359 -5.96 1.22 -2.00
C GLU A 359 -7.33 1.24 -1.32
N ALA A 360 -7.38 1.47 0.00
CA ALA A 360 -8.63 1.62 0.74
C ALA A 360 -9.47 2.79 0.18
N LEU A 361 -8.84 3.93 -0.08
CA LEU A 361 -9.47 5.09 -0.70
C LEU A 361 -9.98 4.78 -2.12
N ARG A 362 -9.16 4.14 -2.95
CA ARG A 362 -9.55 3.77 -4.32
C ARG A 362 -10.80 2.87 -4.31
N ARG A 363 -10.82 1.83 -3.47
CA ARG A 363 -11.97 0.92 -3.34
C ARG A 363 -13.21 1.61 -2.78
N LEU A 364 -13.05 2.49 -1.79
CA LEU A 364 -14.16 3.27 -1.26
C LEU A 364 -14.79 4.16 -2.35
N ARG A 365 -13.98 4.84 -3.14
CA ARG A 365 -14.43 5.66 -4.28
C ARG A 365 -15.19 4.82 -5.32
N GLU A 366 -14.66 3.65 -5.69
CA GLU A 366 -15.32 2.71 -6.60
C GLU A 366 -16.66 2.24 -6.04
N LEU A 367 -16.71 1.89 -4.74
CA LEU A 367 -17.95 1.48 -4.07
C LEU A 367 -19.00 2.59 -4.14
N VAL A 368 -18.64 3.84 -3.83
CA VAL A 368 -19.54 5.00 -3.87
C VAL A 368 -20.03 5.25 -5.29
N VAL A 369 -19.13 5.30 -6.27
CA VAL A 369 -19.48 5.56 -7.67
C VAL A 369 -20.32 4.43 -8.27
N SER A 370 -20.13 3.18 -7.85
CA SER A 370 -20.95 2.05 -8.32
C SER A 370 -22.35 1.99 -7.70
N GLY A 371 -22.67 2.87 -6.75
CA GLY A 371 -23.95 2.88 -6.05
C GLY A 371 -24.05 1.87 -4.90
N GLY A 372 -22.91 1.29 -4.49
CA GLY A 372 -22.82 0.38 -3.35
C GLY A 372 -22.98 1.04 -1.97
N ALA A 373 -23.45 2.29 -1.92
CA ALA A 373 -23.73 3.01 -0.68
C ALA A 373 -25.02 2.55 0.04
N HIS A 374 -25.81 1.69 -0.59
CA HIS A 374 -27.14 1.28 -0.11
C HIS A 374 -27.23 -0.26 -0.09
N GLY A 375 -26.61 -0.86 0.87
CA GLY A 375 -26.76 -2.28 1.23
C GLY A 375 -26.95 -2.43 2.73
#